data_170e23db834bea42e4145b34975a1d8d
#
_entry.id   170e23db834bea42e4145b34975a1d8d
#
_cell.length_a   1.000
_cell.length_b   1.000
_cell.length_c   1.000
_cell.angle_alpha   90.00
_cell.angle_beta   90.00
_cell.angle_gamma   90.00
#
_symmetry.space_group_name_H-M   'P 1'
#
loop_
_entity.id
_entity.type
_entity.pdbx_description
1 polymer ?
#
loop_
_entity_poly.entity_id
_entity_poly.type
_entity_poly.pdbx_seq_one_letter_code
_entity_poly.pdbx_strand_id
1 'polypeptide(L)'
;MRSITRRLAMVALVGAFLLIWGAETDRDVVGAQTRKSIMATRIYTGTDGQSHAEEIELKITSGNASEMMKATGVQFRRTPLGTFSDWHVGPRRQFVITLSGRGEIEVAGGKKISLEPGHIELIEDTTGKGHTTRAVGKEDRVSIAIPLADQTVGSAGR
;
A
#
# COMPACT_ATOMS: atom_id res chain seq x y z
N MET A 1 17.92 -87.51 43.27
CA MET A 1 18.53 -87.29 44.61
C MET A 1 19.17 -85.93 44.67
N ARG A 2 18.77 -85.14 45.62
CA ARG A 2 19.29 -83.85 46.13
C ARG A 2 19.51 -82.68 45.15
N SER A 3 18.52 -81.83 45.05
CA SER A 3 18.55 -80.48 44.58
C SER A 3 19.25 -79.56 45.57
N ILE A 4 20.02 -78.63 45.10
CA ILE A 4 20.49 -77.46 45.85
C ILE A 4 20.06 -76.21 45.16
N THR A 5 19.09 -75.61 45.82
CA THR A 5 18.53 -74.33 45.48
C THR A 5 19.53 -73.22 45.84
N ARG A 6 19.95 -72.40 44.87
CA ARG A 6 20.64 -71.14 45.17
C ARG A 6 19.72 -69.98 44.81
N ARG A 7 19.30 -69.30 45.84
CA ARG A 7 18.56 -68.01 45.72
C ARG A 7 19.57 -66.90 45.41
N LEU A 8 19.43 -66.25 44.27
CA LEU A 8 20.09 -64.99 44.01
C LEU A 8 19.09 -63.89 44.26
N ALA A 9 19.39 -63.02 45.21
CA ALA A 9 18.65 -61.79 45.45
C ALA A 9 19.00 -60.75 44.34
N MET A 10 18.03 -60.34 43.65
CA MET A 10 18.16 -59.24 42.64
C MET A 10 17.79 -57.97 43.39
N VAL A 11 18.78 -57.09 43.56
CA VAL A 11 18.60 -55.74 44.09
C VAL A 11 18.05 -54.88 42.95
N ALA A 12 16.81 -54.44 43.07
CA ALA A 12 16.21 -53.52 42.15
C ALA A 12 16.66 -52.07 42.46
N LEU A 13 17.52 -51.54 41.66
CA LEU A 13 17.86 -50.13 41.66
C LEU A 13 16.72 -49.33 40.91
N VAL A 14 15.90 -48.69 41.73
CA VAL A 14 14.90 -47.75 41.19
C VAL A 14 15.62 -46.45 40.86
N GLY A 15 15.99 -46.29 39.59
CA GLY A 15 16.46 -45.02 39.04
C GLY A 15 15.29 -44.10 38.80
N ALA A 16 15.13 -43.10 39.66
CA ALA A 16 14.18 -42.01 39.42
C ALA A 16 14.67 -41.17 38.24
N PHE A 17 14.10 -41.38 37.07
CA PHE A 17 14.27 -40.47 35.90
C PHE A 17 13.36 -39.27 36.13
N LEU A 18 13.93 -38.19 36.64
CA LEU A 18 13.30 -36.87 36.63
C LEU A 18 13.26 -36.38 35.17
N LEU A 19 12.11 -36.59 34.51
CA LEU A 19 11.79 -35.90 33.26
C LEU A 19 11.57 -34.42 33.58
N ILE A 20 12.62 -33.63 33.40
CA ILE A 20 12.51 -32.18 33.36
C ILE A 20 11.87 -31.88 31.98
N TRP A 21 10.55 -31.74 31.96
CA TRP A 21 9.87 -31.13 30.85
C TRP A 21 10.26 -29.64 30.85
N GLY A 22 11.28 -29.33 30.05
CA GLY A 22 11.52 -27.96 29.63
C GLY A 22 10.30 -27.50 28.87
N ALA A 23 9.46 -26.67 29.48
CA ALA A 23 8.50 -25.87 28.74
C ALA A 23 9.34 -24.92 27.87
N GLU A 24 9.61 -25.32 26.64
CA GLU A 24 9.98 -24.38 25.59
C GLU A 24 8.79 -23.43 25.45
N THR A 25 8.92 -22.28 26.09
CA THR A 25 8.06 -21.14 25.74
C THR A 25 8.37 -20.83 24.31
N ASP A 26 7.54 -21.33 23.40
CA ASP A 26 7.42 -20.82 22.04
C ASP A 26 7.14 -19.32 22.17
N ARG A 27 8.22 -18.55 22.26
CA ARG A 27 8.14 -17.13 22.00
C ARG A 27 7.88 -17.07 20.52
N ASP A 28 6.61 -16.97 20.16
CA ASP A 28 6.19 -16.49 18.86
C ASP A 28 7.00 -15.23 18.57
N VAL A 29 8.09 -15.42 17.85
CA VAL A 29 8.76 -14.32 17.19
C VAL A 29 7.75 -13.86 16.17
N VAL A 30 6.87 -12.96 16.59
CA VAL A 30 6.04 -12.17 15.67
C VAL A 30 7.05 -11.48 14.78
N GLY A 31 7.39 -12.14 13.67
CA GLY A 31 8.29 -11.63 12.68
C GLY A 31 7.79 -10.23 12.34
N ALA A 32 8.65 -9.24 12.45
CA ALA A 32 8.33 -7.87 12.12
C ALA A 32 7.74 -7.89 10.70
N GLN A 33 6.42 -7.87 10.61
CA GLN A 33 5.70 -7.86 9.34
C GLN A 33 6.15 -6.59 8.65
N THR A 34 6.93 -6.73 7.59
CA THR A 34 7.41 -5.60 6.78
C THR A 34 6.16 -4.91 6.26
N ARG A 35 5.80 -3.78 6.87
CA ARG A 35 4.62 -3.02 6.46
C ARG A 35 4.85 -2.54 5.04
N LYS A 36 3.95 -2.90 4.15
CA LYS A 36 3.99 -2.45 2.77
C LYS A 36 3.84 -0.93 2.74
N SER A 37 4.72 -0.23 2.03
CA SER A 37 4.63 1.21 1.81
C SER A 37 3.31 1.57 1.13
N ILE A 38 2.76 2.72 1.49
CA ILE A 38 1.62 3.30 0.78
C ILE A 38 2.16 4.04 -0.43
N MET A 39 1.86 3.54 -1.62
CA MET A 39 2.32 4.14 -2.87
C MET A 39 1.22 4.97 -3.52
N ALA A 40 1.60 6.03 -4.21
CA ALA A 40 0.74 6.82 -5.06
C ALA A 40 1.45 7.12 -6.38
N THR A 41 0.68 7.20 -7.48
CA THR A 41 1.20 7.68 -8.74
C THR A 41 1.04 9.19 -8.81
N ARG A 42 2.14 9.91 -8.87
CA ARG A 42 2.18 11.36 -9.10
C ARG A 42 2.11 11.64 -10.59
N ILE A 43 1.16 12.47 -11.00
CA ILE A 43 1.04 13.01 -12.36
C ILE A 43 1.40 14.49 -12.28
N TYR A 44 2.44 14.92 -13.00
CA TYR A 44 2.97 16.28 -12.88
C TYR A 44 3.41 16.85 -14.23
N THR A 45 3.44 18.16 -14.35
CA THR A 45 3.99 18.84 -15.53
C THR A 45 5.50 18.95 -15.43
N GLY A 46 6.20 18.37 -16.39
CA GLY A 46 7.66 18.51 -16.53
C GLY A 46 8.10 19.87 -17.08
N THR A 47 9.40 20.11 -17.09
CA THR A 47 9.99 21.33 -17.67
C THR A 47 9.79 21.46 -19.19
N ASP A 48 9.44 20.36 -19.84
CA ASP A 48 9.07 20.27 -21.27
C ASP A 48 7.60 20.62 -21.55
N GLY A 49 6.83 20.98 -20.50
CA GLY A 49 5.40 21.28 -20.60
C GLY A 49 4.52 20.05 -20.82
N GLN A 50 5.07 18.85 -20.69
CA GLN A 50 4.33 17.60 -20.82
C GLN A 50 3.96 17.03 -19.47
N SER A 51 2.88 16.23 -19.39
CA SER A 51 2.58 15.43 -18.21
C SER A 51 3.46 14.19 -18.14
N HIS A 52 4.00 13.94 -16.98
CA HIS A 52 4.77 12.76 -16.63
C HIS A 52 4.14 12.04 -15.45
N ALA A 53 4.51 10.77 -15.27
CA ALA A 53 4.05 9.96 -14.14
C ALA A 53 5.21 9.25 -13.46
N GLU A 54 5.24 9.32 -12.13
CA GLU A 54 6.19 8.63 -11.26
C GLU A 54 5.49 8.02 -10.05
N GLU A 55 6.05 6.94 -9.50
CA GLU A 55 5.60 6.36 -8.24
C GLU A 55 6.26 7.10 -7.08
N ILE A 56 5.46 7.51 -6.11
CA ILE A 56 5.92 8.14 -4.87
C ILE A 56 5.44 7.36 -3.66
N GLU A 57 6.22 7.38 -2.59
CA GLU A 57 5.83 6.82 -1.31
C GLU A 57 5.15 7.90 -0.44
N LEU A 58 3.95 7.59 0.05
CA LEU A 58 3.31 8.38 1.10
C LEU A 58 3.89 7.95 2.45
N LYS A 59 4.89 8.68 2.90
CA LYS A 59 5.68 8.35 4.11
C LYS A 59 4.81 8.34 5.37
N ILE A 60 4.95 7.29 6.15
CA ILE A 60 4.38 7.22 7.50
C ILE A 60 5.38 7.86 8.45
N THR A 61 5.04 9.01 9.02
CA THR A 61 5.93 9.85 9.82
C THR A 61 5.64 9.78 11.31
N SER A 62 4.43 9.39 11.70
CA SER A 62 4.02 9.30 13.10
C SER A 62 3.18 8.06 13.36
N GLY A 63 3.75 7.08 14.04
CA GLY A 63 3.05 5.84 14.41
C GLY A 63 2.54 5.08 13.17
N ASN A 64 1.26 5.19 12.85
CA ASN A 64 0.60 4.51 11.74
C ASN A 64 0.04 5.48 10.69
N ALA A 65 0.39 6.76 10.74
CA ALA A 65 -0.15 7.80 9.89
C ALA A 65 0.95 8.61 9.17
N SER A 66 0.62 9.09 7.98
CA SER A 66 1.38 10.16 7.32
C SER A 66 1.16 11.49 8.05
N GLU A 67 1.92 12.51 7.67
CA GLU A 67 1.57 13.88 8.06
C GLU A 67 0.16 14.23 7.56
N MET A 68 -0.55 15.04 8.37
CA MET A 68 -1.86 15.53 7.98
C MET A 68 -1.71 16.61 6.91
N MET A 69 -2.29 16.37 5.74
CA MET A 69 -2.32 17.33 4.65
C MET A 69 -3.59 18.18 4.73
N LYS A 70 -3.46 19.49 4.53
CA LYS A 70 -4.61 20.38 4.47
C LYS A 70 -5.38 20.14 3.16
N ALA A 71 -6.66 19.87 3.27
CA ALA A 71 -7.57 19.70 2.16
C ALA A 71 -8.66 20.80 2.20
N THR A 72 -9.15 21.18 1.02
CA THR A 72 -10.23 22.18 0.91
C THR A 72 -11.62 21.53 0.81
N GLY A 73 -11.67 20.21 0.68
CA GLY A 73 -12.92 19.46 0.61
C GLY A 73 -12.73 18.03 0.15
N VAL A 74 -13.86 17.35 -0.03
CA VAL A 74 -13.92 15.98 -0.57
C VAL A 74 -15.05 15.93 -1.58
N GLN A 75 -14.82 15.29 -2.73
CA GLN A 75 -15.82 15.10 -3.77
C GLN A 75 -15.87 13.65 -4.21
N PHE A 76 -17.04 13.02 -4.13
CA PHE A 76 -17.30 11.71 -4.73
C PHE A 76 -17.70 11.91 -6.20
N ARG A 77 -17.11 11.09 -7.07
CA ARG A 77 -17.33 11.14 -8.51
C ARG A 77 -17.75 9.77 -9.03
N ARG A 78 -18.72 9.77 -9.95
CA ARG A 78 -19.05 8.59 -10.75
C ARG A 78 -18.79 8.95 -12.22
N THR A 79 -17.90 8.20 -12.84
CA THR A 79 -17.55 8.34 -14.25
C THR A 79 -18.14 7.16 -15.01
N PRO A 80 -19.14 7.37 -15.88
CA PRO A 80 -19.75 6.29 -16.64
C PRO A 80 -18.73 5.51 -17.46
N LEU A 81 -18.96 4.19 -17.55
CA LEU A 81 -18.13 3.32 -18.38
C LEU A 81 -18.01 3.84 -19.81
N GLY A 82 -16.81 3.80 -20.36
CA GLY A 82 -16.51 4.28 -21.70
C GLY A 82 -16.32 5.80 -21.82
N THR A 83 -16.54 6.57 -20.75
CA THR A 83 -16.22 8.01 -20.75
C THR A 83 -14.74 8.19 -21.08
N PHE A 84 -14.47 9.09 -22.02
CA PHE A 84 -13.13 9.53 -22.41
C PHE A 84 -13.00 11.03 -22.27
N SER A 85 -12.01 11.46 -21.55
CA SER A 85 -11.57 12.86 -21.49
C SER A 85 -10.26 12.97 -22.25
N ASP A 86 -10.28 13.73 -23.32
CA ASP A 86 -9.09 14.01 -24.13
C ASP A 86 -8.08 14.85 -23.34
N TRP A 87 -6.95 15.17 -23.92
CA TRP A 87 -5.86 15.91 -23.27
C TRP A 87 -6.38 17.12 -22.48
N HIS A 88 -6.19 17.08 -21.16
CA HIS A 88 -6.62 18.13 -20.25
C HIS A 88 -5.68 18.16 -19.03
N VAL A 89 -5.58 19.32 -18.43
CA VAL A 89 -4.82 19.51 -17.18
C VAL A 89 -5.66 19.14 -15.97
N GLY A 90 -5.02 18.75 -14.90
CA GLY A 90 -5.67 18.62 -13.60
C GLY A 90 -6.30 19.97 -13.19
N PRO A 91 -7.56 20.01 -12.71
CA PRO A 91 -8.21 21.27 -12.36
C PRO A 91 -7.54 21.97 -11.18
N ARG A 92 -6.80 21.23 -10.40
CA ARG A 92 -6.06 21.66 -9.20
C ARG A 92 -5.20 20.52 -8.68
N ARG A 93 -4.29 20.84 -7.78
CA ARG A 93 -3.54 19.83 -7.01
C ARG A 93 -4.51 19.06 -6.12
N GLN A 94 -4.57 17.74 -6.27
CA GLN A 94 -5.51 16.90 -5.55
C GLN A 94 -5.06 15.43 -5.50
N PHE A 95 -5.45 14.72 -4.45
CA PHE A 95 -5.48 13.27 -4.52
C PHE A 95 -6.77 12.81 -5.21
N VAL A 96 -6.66 11.74 -6.00
CA VAL A 96 -7.81 11.00 -6.50
C VAL A 96 -7.62 9.53 -6.15
N ILE A 97 -8.64 8.91 -5.56
CA ILE A 97 -8.58 7.50 -5.13
C ILE A 97 -9.71 6.76 -5.82
N THR A 98 -9.37 5.72 -6.57
CA THR A 98 -10.38 4.84 -7.17
C THR A 98 -10.97 3.93 -6.09
N LEU A 99 -12.30 3.93 -5.94
CA LEU A 99 -13.04 3.10 -4.98
C LEU A 99 -13.55 1.81 -5.63
N SER A 100 -14.14 1.93 -6.83
CA SER A 100 -14.63 0.80 -7.62
C SER A 100 -14.58 1.14 -9.11
N GLY A 101 -14.77 0.12 -9.95
CA GLY A 101 -14.57 0.24 -11.38
C GLY A 101 -13.08 0.47 -11.70
N ARG A 102 -12.81 0.84 -12.93
CA ARG A 102 -11.44 0.99 -13.44
C ARG A 102 -11.31 2.23 -14.31
N GLY A 103 -10.12 2.78 -14.35
CA GLY A 103 -9.76 3.84 -15.28
C GLY A 103 -8.37 3.63 -15.87
N GLU A 104 -8.03 4.47 -16.82
CA GLU A 104 -6.72 4.57 -17.42
C GLU A 104 -6.38 6.05 -17.61
N ILE A 105 -5.20 6.46 -17.21
CA ILE A 105 -4.58 7.73 -17.57
C ILE A 105 -3.49 7.46 -18.60
N GLU A 106 -3.39 8.33 -19.61
CA GLU A 106 -2.26 8.34 -20.50
C GLU A 106 -1.55 9.71 -20.39
N VAL A 107 -0.24 9.66 -20.15
CA VAL A 107 0.64 10.84 -20.11
C VAL A 107 1.54 10.87 -21.34
N ALA A 108 2.38 11.89 -21.46
CA ALA A 108 3.29 12.05 -22.59
C ALA A 108 4.11 10.79 -22.85
N GLY A 109 4.43 10.56 -24.12
CA GLY A 109 5.15 9.36 -24.56
C GLY A 109 4.30 8.10 -24.61
N GLY A 110 2.97 8.20 -24.41
CA GLY A 110 2.05 7.05 -24.46
C GLY A 110 2.10 6.14 -23.24
N LYS A 111 2.73 6.58 -22.14
CA LYS A 111 2.75 5.83 -20.89
C LYS A 111 1.36 5.79 -20.27
N LYS A 112 0.84 4.59 -20.06
CA LYS A 112 -0.48 4.34 -19.49
C LYS A 112 -0.36 3.89 -18.04
N ILE A 113 -1.26 4.41 -17.22
CA ILE A 113 -1.41 4.11 -15.80
C ILE A 113 -2.80 3.51 -15.58
N SER A 114 -2.87 2.31 -15.03
CA SER A 114 -4.12 1.66 -14.67
C SER A 114 -4.61 2.14 -13.32
N LEU A 115 -5.86 2.55 -13.25
CA LEU A 115 -6.53 3.07 -12.06
C LEU A 115 -7.47 2.00 -11.50
N GLU A 116 -6.89 1.04 -10.78
CA GLU A 116 -7.62 -0.03 -10.13
C GLU A 116 -8.24 0.43 -8.79
N PRO A 117 -9.21 -0.29 -8.22
CA PRO A 117 -9.69 0.00 -6.87
C PRO A 117 -8.54 0.03 -5.84
N GLY A 118 -8.50 1.10 -5.05
CA GLY A 118 -7.42 1.38 -4.10
C GLY A 118 -6.21 2.12 -4.70
N HIS A 119 -6.17 2.36 -6.02
CA HIS A 119 -5.11 3.17 -6.63
C HIS A 119 -5.24 4.63 -6.18
N ILE A 120 -4.11 5.22 -5.79
CA ILE A 120 -4.00 6.60 -5.32
C ILE A 120 -3.25 7.39 -6.37
N GLU A 121 -3.85 8.45 -6.88
CA GLU A 121 -3.25 9.42 -7.78
C GLU A 121 -2.98 10.73 -7.04
N LEU A 122 -1.81 11.34 -7.23
CA LEU A 122 -1.55 12.74 -6.87
C LEU A 122 -1.48 13.53 -8.18
N ILE A 123 -2.52 14.29 -8.46
CA ILE A 123 -2.63 15.12 -9.65
C ILE A 123 -1.99 16.47 -9.38
N GLU A 124 -0.92 16.78 -10.11
CA GLU A 124 -0.15 18.04 -10.05
C GLU A 124 0.15 18.63 -11.43
N ASP A 125 -0.30 18.01 -12.51
CA ASP A 125 -0.18 18.53 -13.86
C ASP A 125 -1.26 19.58 -14.17
N THR A 126 -1.25 20.67 -13.41
CA THR A 126 -2.22 21.75 -13.49
C THR A 126 -1.93 22.76 -14.61
N THR A 127 -0.89 22.52 -15.39
CA THR A 127 -0.43 23.35 -16.51
C THR A 127 0.04 22.46 -17.67
N GLY A 128 0.42 23.07 -18.80
CA GLY A 128 0.98 22.37 -19.94
C GLY A 128 -0.07 21.57 -20.72
N LYS A 129 0.34 20.44 -21.31
CA LYS A 129 -0.53 19.61 -22.16
C LYS A 129 -1.55 18.78 -21.36
N GLY A 130 -1.20 18.40 -20.13
CA GLY A 130 -2.03 17.53 -19.32
C GLY A 130 -1.97 16.06 -19.74
N HIS A 131 -2.99 15.31 -19.36
CA HIS A 131 -3.15 13.88 -19.57
C HIS A 131 -4.51 13.56 -20.17
N THR A 132 -4.71 12.33 -20.67
CA THR A 132 -6.05 11.83 -21.00
C THR A 132 -6.54 10.94 -19.86
N THR A 133 -7.87 10.79 -19.74
CA THR A 133 -8.48 9.86 -18.79
C THR A 133 -9.60 9.07 -19.44
N ARG A 134 -9.67 7.78 -19.18
CA ARG A 134 -10.72 6.89 -19.68
C ARG A 134 -11.28 6.01 -18.58
N ALA A 135 -12.58 5.87 -18.51
CA ALA A 135 -13.23 4.82 -17.70
C ALA A 135 -13.25 3.52 -18.51
N VAL A 136 -12.67 2.46 -17.99
CA VAL A 136 -12.51 1.16 -18.65
C VAL A 136 -13.07 0.02 -17.80
N GLY A 137 -13.11 -1.19 -18.35
CA GLY A 137 -13.56 -2.37 -17.61
C GLY A 137 -15.01 -2.73 -17.88
N LYS A 138 -15.82 -3.00 -16.84
CA LYS A 138 -17.19 -3.53 -16.97
C LYS A 138 -18.25 -2.71 -16.23
N GLU A 139 -17.84 -1.68 -15.49
CA GLU A 139 -18.71 -0.85 -14.66
C GLU A 139 -18.21 0.59 -14.59
N ASP A 140 -19.04 1.50 -14.10
CA ASP A 140 -18.68 2.88 -13.86
C ASP A 140 -17.50 2.97 -12.86
N ARG A 141 -16.58 3.89 -13.11
CA ARG A 141 -15.54 4.20 -12.13
C ARG A 141 -16.10 5.11 -11.04
N VAL A 142 -16.00 4.70 -9.78
CA VAL A 142 -16.28 5.56 -8.63
C VAL A 142 -14.97 5.96 -7.99
N SER A 143 -14.80 7.24 -7.72
CA SER A 143 -13.59 7.78 -7.11
C SER A 143 -13.89 8.87 -6.08
N ILE A 144 -12.92 9.12 -5.20
CA ILE A 144 -12.88 10.28 -4.32
C ILE A 144 -11.81 11.23 -4.83
N ALA A 145 -12.13 12.51 -4.96
CA ALA A 145 -11.17 13.58 -5.16
C ALA A 145 -11.05 14.41 -3.87
N ILE A 146 -9.82 14.66 -3.46
CA ILE A 146 -9.45 15.42 -2.26
C ILE A 146 -8.57 16.58 -2.70
N PRO A 147 -9.14 17.75 -3.02
CA PRO A 147 -8.38 18.94 -3.34
C PRO A 147 -7.49 19.35 -2.16
N LEU A 148 -6.21 19.55 -2.43
CA LEU A 148 -5.26 20.04 -1.44
C LEU A 148 -5.29 21.56 -1.42
N ALA A 149 -5.19 22.13 -0.21
CA ALA A 149 -4.89 23.54 -0.09
C ALA A 149 -3.48 23.78 -0.67
N ASP A 150 -3.26 24.91 -1.37
CA ASP A 150 -1.96 25.29 -1.86
C ASP A 150 -1.00 25.38 -0.65
N GLN A 151 -0.26 24.33 -0.44
CA GLN A 151 0.89 24.33 0.40
C GLN A 151 2.05 24.67 -0.52
N THR A 152 2.60 25.87 -0.40
CA THR A 152 3.98 26.06 -0.77
C THR A 152 4.76 24.99 0.00
N VAL A 153 5.13 23.90 -0.68
CA VAL A 153 6.02 22.90 -0.13
C VAL A 153 7.28 23.68 0.19
N GLY A 154 7.48 23.96 1.47
CA GLY A 154 8.72 24.56 1.94
C GLY A 154 9.82 23.70 1.34
N SER A 155 10.72 24.29 0.59
CA SER A 155 11.85 23.64 -0.01
C SER A 155 12.51 22.77 1.05
N ALA A 156 12.25 21.46 1.00
CA ALA A 156 13.02 20.51 1.79
C ALA A 156 14.46 20.73 1.39
N GLY A 157 15.27 21.14 2.35
CA GLY A 157 16.64 21.55 2.18
C GLY A 157 17.42 20.58 1.30
N ARG A 158 18.23 21.20 0.48
CA ARG A 158 19.28 20.56 -0.32
C ARG A 158 20.29 19.84 0.59
#